data_27935d595262bae84e3180d8df3763f0
#
_entry.id   27935d595262bae84e3180d8df3763f0
#
_cell.length_a   1.000
_cell.length_b   1.000
_cell.length_c   1.000
_cell.angle_alpha   90.00
_cell.angle_beta   90.00
_cell.angle_gamma   90.00
#
_symmetry.space_group_name_H-M   'P 1'
#
loop_
_entity.id
_entity.type
_entity.pdbx_description
1 polymer ?
#
loop_
_entity_poly.entity_id
_entity_poly.type
_entity_poly.pdbx_seq_one_letter_code
_entity_poly.pdbx_strand_id
1 'polypeptide(L)'
;MASELYNTIDALSREKGIDPQIVVSAVEDAIVVATRKYYKTQENLRAELDKDTGKIRAFAVKTIVETPEQVEDPVLQISLEDARKLDPNLEVGGEVQFPKVTEGILGRIAAQLAKQVIFQKVREAERDTVYNEYIGRVNEIVNATVKRIEGPDVIFDIGKAEARMPRKEQSRLESFAIGERVRVVIVRVERASKGPGVVVSRAAPELVQHLFQTEVPEIYDGTVVIRAIAREAGERTKIAVMSKDKDVDAVGACVGMKGMRVQSIIRELRGEKIDIIEYHEDAVTFAEKALQPAKVSRVTILDTTDKHLEVVVDDTQLSLAIGKKGQNVRLAAKLLGWKIDIKSEEEKRQEVEQEMSRLVGTASTPLESVPGLGEGVVEKLTAAGVTTVEALADMTPEQLEAIEGIGPKTVEKISLAVNNYFASLEGGEAAAAEGEAVEEPPAEEASAGSQEAPAEEEAAAEPPAAAAASDETGEFAVPEEAGEEPAPAEAKEE
;
A
#
# COMPACT_ATOMS: atom_id res chain seq x y z
N MET A 1 -40.95 41.74 -6.63
CA MET A 1 -41.11 40.35 -6.15
C MET A 1 -40.18 39.48 -6.97
N ALA A 2 -39.42 38.66 -6.33
CA ALA A 2 -38.50 37.77 -7.05
C ALA A 2 -39.26 36.86 -8.00
N SER A 3 -38.71 36.60 -9.16
CA SER A 3 -39.35 35.78 -10.20
C SER A 3 -39.55 34.34 -9.78
N GLU A 4 -40.52 33.66 -10.38
CA GLU A 4 -40.79 32.24 -10.13
C GLU A 4 -39.51 31.37 -10.38
N LEU A 5 -38.73 31.69 -11.41
CA LEU A 5 -37.46 31.03 -11.71
C LEU A 5 -36.40 31.23 -10.60
N TYR A 6 -36.24 32.48 -10.15
CA TYR A 6 -35.27 32.78 -9.09
C TYR A 6 -35.66 32.14 -7.76
N ASN A 7 -36.98 32.19 -7.43
CA ASN A 7 -37.48 31.51 -6.22
C ASN A 7 -37.29 29.99 -6.27
N THR A 8 -37.41 29.38 -7.44
CA THR A 8 -37.12 27.95 -7.62
C THR A 8 -35.65 27.64 -7.44
N ILE A 9 -34.75 28.49 -7.96
CA ILE A 9 -33.30 28.37 -7.77
C ILE A 9 -32.96 28.53 -6.28
N ASP A 10 -33.50 29.54 -5.60
CA ASP A 10 -33.22 29.79 -4.18
C ASP A 10 -33.73 28.64 -3.30
N ALA A 11 -34.95 28.15 -3.53
CA ALA A 11 -35.51 27.02 -2.80
C ALA A 11 -34.65 25.73 -2.97
N LEU A 12 -34.25 25.44 -4.21
CA LEU A 12 -33.41 24.28 -4.52
C LEU A 12 -31.99 24.42 -3.91
N SER A 13 -31.45 25.61 -3.96
CA SER A 13 -30.14 25.92 -3.39
C SER A 13 -30.11 25.75 -1.86
N ARG A 14 -31.18 26.21 -1.17
CA ARG A 14 -31.34 26.01 0.28
C ARG A 14 -31.52 24.54 0.64
N GLU A 15 -32.33 23.81 -0.11
CA GLU A 15 -32.53 22.37 0.11
C GLU A 15 -31.24 21.58 -0.02
N LYS A 16 -30.37 21.96 -0.95
CA LYS A 16 -29.11 21.26 -1.27
C LYS A 16 -27.86 21.87 -0.63
N GLY A 17 -27.99 22.98 0.12
CA GLY A 17 -26.87 23.65 0.77
C GLY A 17 -25.90 24.33 -0.22
N ILE A 18 -26.38 24.78 -1.37
CA ILE A 18 -25.59 25.41 -2.44
C ILE A 18 -25.79 26.91 -2.39
N ASP A 19 -24.77 27.71 -2.71
CA ASP A 19 -24.92 29.13 -2.90
C ASP A 19 -25.78 29.40 -4.16
N PRO A 20 -26.96 30.10 -4.03
CA PRO A 20 -27.77 30.44 -5.18
C PRO A 20 -27.03 31.17 -6.30
N GLN A 21 -25.99 31.93 -5.96
CA GLN A 21 -25.23 32.69 -6.96
C GLN A 21 -24.44 31.75 -7.91
N ILE A 22 -23.97 30.62 -7.42
CA ILE A 22 -23.29 29.59 -8.26
C ILE A 22 -24.25 29.03 -9.31
N VAL A 23 -25.50 28.82 -8.93
CA VAL A 23 -26.51 28.29 -9.85
C VAL A 23 -26.92 29.36 -10.89
N VAL A 24 -27.09 30.62 -10.47
CA VAL A 24 -27.40 31.74 -11.35
C VAL A 24 -26.28 31.93 -12.39
N SER A 25 -25.01 31.99 -11.95
CA SER A 25 -23.87 32.14 -12.85
C SER A 25 -23.77 31.00 -13.88
N ALA A 26 -24.03 29.77 -13.45
CA ALA A 26 -24.04 28.63 -14.37
C ALA A 26 -25.18 28.69 -15.42
N VAL A 27 -26.33 29.24 -15.06
CA VAL A 27 -27.44 29.49 -16.02
C VAL A 27 -27.02 30.58 -17.01
N GLU A 28 -26.40 31.65 -16.53
CA GLU A 28 -25.90 32.76 -17.37
C GLU A 28 -24.85 32.24 -18.37
N ASP A 29 -23.85 31.45 -17.92
CA ASP A 29 -22.88 30.82 -18.80
C ASP A 29 -23.48 29.92 -19.86
N ALA A 30 -24.48 29.14 -19.48
CA ALA A 30 -25.17 28.25 -20.41
C ALA A 30 -25.90 29.01 -21.52
N ILE A 31 -26.44 30.16 -21.18
CA ILE A 31 -27.13 31.01 -22.15
C ILE A 31 -26.14 31.70 -23.07
N VAL A 32 -24.99 32.11 -22.56
CA VAL A 32 -23.88 32.60 -23.39
C VAL A 32 -23.49 31.54 -24.44
N VAL A 33 -23.35 30.27 -24.05
CA VAL A 33 -23.00 29.17 -24.96
C VAL A 33 -24.12 28.96 -25.99
N ALA A 34 -25.38 28.99 -25.55
CA ALA A 34 -26.55 28.84 -26.45
C ALA A 34 -26.64 30.00 -27.46
N THR A 35 -26.45 31.23 -27.01
CA THR A 35 -26.48 32.44 -27.82
C THR A 35 -25.36 32.42 -28.86
N ARG A 36 -24.14 32.05 -28.44
CA ARG A 36 -22.96 31.87 -29.34
C ARG A 36 -23.27 30.86 -30.45
N LYS A 37 -23.84 29.71 -30.08
CA LYS A 37 -24.23 28.66 -31.06
C LYS A 37 -25.33 29.09 -32.01
N TYR A 38 -26.33 29.85 -31.51
CA TYR A 38 -27.45 30.30 -32.31
C TYR A 38 -27.03 31.37 -33.34
N TYR A 39 -26.27 32.39 -32.89
CA TYR A 39 -25.80 33.49 -33.76
C TYR A 39 -24.54 33.13 -34.56
N LYS A 40 -23.91 31.97 -34.26
CA LYS A 40 -22.65 31.55 -34.89
C LYS A 40 -21.54 32.64 -34.82
N THR A 41 -21.51 33.37 -33.72
CA THR A 41 -20.63 34.54 -33.54
C THR A 41 -19.46 34.21 -32.60
N GLN A 42 -18.32 34.86 -32.79
CA GLN A 42 -17.16 34.85 -31.90
C GLN A 42 -17.13 36.04 -30.94
N GLU A 43 -18.18 36.84 -30.90
CA GLU A 43 -18.31 38.00 -29.99
C GLU A 43 -18.13 37.56 -28.54
N ASN A 44 -17.61 38.47 -27.72
CA ASN A 44 -17.61 38.29 -26.26
C ASN A 44 -19.06 38.48 -25.75
N LEU A 45 -19.70 37.38 -25.43
CA LEU A 45 -21.08 37.37 -24.97
C LEU A 45 -21.15 37.27 -23.46
N ARG A 46 -22.02 38.06 -22.84
CA ARG A 46 -22.39 37.97 -21.44
C ARG A 46 -23.92 37.82 -21.32
N ALA A 47 -24.38 37.08 -20.32
CA ALA A 47 -25.81 36.97 -20.03
C ALA A 47 -26.04 37.33 -18.56
N GLU A 48 -27.20 37.94 -18.28
CA GLU A 48 -27.61 38.28 -16.92
C GLU A 48 -29.05 37.80 -16.70
N LEU A 49 -29.28 37.21 -15.53
CA LEU A 49 -30.60 36.83 -15.06
C LEU A 49 -31.16 37.95 -14.19
N ASP A 50 -32.19 38.59 -14.66
CA ASP A 50 -32.94 39.58 -13.87
C ASP A 50 -33.76 38.85 -12.78
N LYS A 51 -33.37 39.09 -11.53
CA LYS A 51 -33.95 38.42 -10.35
C LYS A 51 -35.44 38.74 -10.14
N ASP A 52 -35.86 39.92 -10.55
CA ASP A 52 -37.24 40.39 -10.34
C ASP A 52 -38.18 39.90 -11.43
N THR A 53 -37.74 39.96 -12.68
CA THR A 53 -38.57 39.59 -13.82
C THR A 53 -38.40 38.12 -14.27
N GLY A 54 -37.26 37.49 -13.88
CA GLY A 54 -36.91 36.17 -14.35
C GLY A 54 -36.51 36.11 -15.82
N LYS A 55 -36.41 37.27 -16.47
CA LYS A 55 -35.96 37.35 -17.85
C LYS A 55 -34.45 37.26 -17.93
N ILE A 56 -33.97 36.54 -18.91
CA ILE A 56 -32.56 36.41 -19.19
C ILE A 56 -32.24 37.32 -20.36
N ARG A 57 -31.27 38.20 -20.15
CA ARG A 57 -30.76 39.11 -21.17
C ARG A 57 -29.39 38.66 -21.60
N ALA A 58 -29.16 38.59 -22.89
CA ALA A 58 -27.82 38.35 -23.44
C ALA A 58 -27.35 39.56 -24.22
N PHE A 59 -26.12 39.92 -24.08
CA PHE A 59 -25.48 41.04 -24.75
C PHE A 59 -24.06 40.71 -25.20
N ALA A 60 -23.65 41.33 -26.31
CA ALA A 60 -22.27 41.30 -26.70
C ALA A 60 -21.53 42.44 -26.01
N VAL A 61 -20.37 42.12 -25.43
CA VAL A 61 -19.54 43.11 -24.74
C VAL A 61 -18.32 43.43 -25.63
N LYS A 62 -18.11 44.74 -25.90
CA LYS A 62 -16.97 45.20 -26.62
C LYS A 62 -16.14 46.14 -25.74
N THR A 63 -14.83 45.98 -25.76
CA THR A 63 -13.89 46.83 -25.03
C THR A 63 -13.63 48.12 -25.82
N ILE A 64 -13.62 49.27 -25.14
CA ILE A 64 -13.40 50.59 -25.76
C ILE A 64 -11.92 50.83 -25.89
N VAL A 65 -11.45 51.11 -27.12
CA VAL A 65 -10.10 51.55 -27.43
C VAL A 65 -10.08 53.03 -27.79
N GLU A 66 -8.95 53.72 -27.62
CA GLU A 66 -8.87 55.16 -27.71
C GLU A 66 -9.15 55.70 -29.14
N THR A 67 -8.55 55.04 -30.13
CA THR A 67 -8.66 55.49 -31.53
C THR A 67 -9.19 54.41 -32.46
N PRO A 68 -9.85 54.76 -33.59
CA PRO A 68 -10.32 53.74 -34.55
C PRO A 68 -9.18 52.88 -35.13
N GLU A 69 -7.95 53.37 -35.17
CA GLU A 69 -6.76 52.67 -35.69
C GLU A 69 -6.27 51.56 -34.71
N GLN A 70 -6.61 51.66 -33.44
CA GLN A 70 -6.29 50.68 -32.41
C GLN A 70 -7.29 49.51 -32.33
N VAL A 71 -8.34 49.56 -33.14
CA VAL A 71 -9.30 48.44 -33.21
C VAL A 71 -8.67 47.30 -34.01
N GLU A 72 -8.05 46.33 -33.31
CA GLU A 72 -7.49 45.14 -33.92
C GLU A 72 -8.59 44.16 -34.37
N ASP A 73 -9.59 43.97 -33.56
CA ASP A 73 -10.76 43.10 -33.85
C ASP A 73 -12.08 43.88 -33.67
N PRO A 74 -12.77 44.24 -34.76
CA PRO A 74 -14.05 44.93 -34.70
C PRO A 74 -15.15 44.12 -33.99
N VAL A 75 -14.96 42.83 -33.83
CA VAL A 75 -15.95 41.95 -33.12
C VAL A 75 -15.81 42.14 -31.62
N LEU A 76 -14.61 42.34 -31.09
CA LEU A 76 -14.31 42.42 -29.66
C LEU A 76 -14.08 43.87 -29.16
N GLN A 77 -13.77 44.82 -30.07
CA GLN A 77 -13.38 46.16 -29.72
C GLN A 77 -14.25 47.21 -30.46
N ILE A 78 -14.35 48.39 -29.87
CA ILE A 78 -15.04 49.56 -30.44
C ILE A 78 -14.23 50.82 -30.13
N SER A 79 -14.21 51.77 -31.04
CA SER A 79 -13.53 53.05 -30.81
C SER A 79 -14.30 53.94 -29.81
N LEU A 80 -13.60 54.78 -29.07
CA LEU A 80 -14.21 55.72 -28.12
C LEU A 80 -15.15 56.67 -28.81
N GLU A 81 -14.89 57.08 -30.05
CA GLU A 81 -15.81 57.94 -30.82
C GLU A 81 -17.14 57.26 -31.09
N ASP A 82 -17.12 55.99 -31.47
CA ASP A 82 -18.37 55.23 -31.73
C ASP A 82 -19.06 54.82 -30.43
N ALA A 83 -18.30 54.52 -29.38
CA ALA A 83 -18.85 54.21 -28.06
C ALA A 83 -19.59 55.44 -27.46
N ARG A 84 -19.07 56.64 -27.59
CA ARG A 84 -19.69 57.88 -27.11
C ARG A 84 -20.94 58.30 -27.87
N LYS A 85 -21.16 57.78 -29.07
CA LYS A 85 -22.46 57.93 -29.78
C LYS A 85 -23.59 57.15 -29.09
N LEU A 86 -23.24 56.14 -28.35
CA LEU A 86 -24.19 55.29 -27.60
C LEU A 86 -24.38 55.79 -26.16
N ASP A 87 -23.31 56.12 -25.46
CA ASP A 87 -23.34 56.74 -24.14
C ASP A 87 -22.16 57.73 -23.99
N PRO A 88 -22.45 59.03 -23.76
CA PRO A 88 -21.45 60.08 -23.65
C PRO A 88 -20.47 59.93 -22.49
N ASN A 89 -20.82 59.13 -21.47
CA ASN A 89 -20.00 58.94 -20.24
C ASN A 89 -18.99 57.81 -20.30
N LEU A 90 -18.85 57.15 -21.46
CA LEU A 90 -17.92 56.05 -21.62
C LEU A 90 -16.47 56.51 -21.72
N GLU A 91 -15.56 55.74 -21.08
CA GLU A 91 -14.15 55.98 -21.03
C GLU A 91 -13.35 54.86 -21.73
N VAL A 92 -12.13 55.16 -22.11
CA VAL A 92 -11.20 54.18 -22.72
C VAL A 92 -10.91 53.05 -21.73
N GLY A 93 -10.95 51.80 -22.20
CA GLY A 93 -10.83 50.59 -21.37
C GLY A 93 -12.13 50.14 -20.75
N GLY A 94 -13.22 50.90 -20.89
CA GLY A 94 -14.56 50.51 -20.48
C GLY A 94 -15.19 49.44 -21.40
N GLU A 95 -16.32 48.92 -21.01
CA GLU A 95 -17.08 47.92 -21.79
C GLU A 95 -18.43 48.52 -22.27
N VAL A 96 -18.78 48.28 -23.54
CA VAL A 96 -20.08 48.60 -24.09
C VAL A 96 -20.88 47.33 -24.32
N GLN A 97 -22.14 47.36 -23.90
CA GLN A 97 -23.05 46.23 -24.04
C GLN A 97 -24.03 46.41 -25.19
N PHE A 98 -24.07 45.46 -26.11
CA PHE A 98 -24.98 45.42 -27.23
C PHE A 98 -26.03 44.33 -26.99
N PRO A 99 -27.31 44.69 -26.76
CA PRO A 99 -28.32 43.67 -26.47
C PRO A 99 -28.55 42.76 -27.67
N LYS A 100 -28.56 41.45 -27.39
CA LYS A 100 -28.96 40.41 -28.35
C LYS A 100 -30.39 40.00 -28.07
N VAL A 101 -31.18 39.75 -29.12
CA VAL A 101 -32.55 39.32 -28.97
C VAL A 101 -32.60 37.91 -28.44
N THR A 102 -33.19 37.71 -27.25
CA THR A 102 -33.35 36.41 -26.59
C THR A 102 -34.76 35.88 -26.61
N GLU A 103 -35.65 36.54 -27.33
CA GLU A 103 -37.09 36.16 -27.40
C GLU A 103 -37.39 35.09 -28.47
N GLY A 104 -38.47 34.38 -28.34
CA GLY A 104 -38.95 33.39 -29.31
C GLY A 104 -38.27 32.01 -29.19
N ILE A 105 -37.63 31.54 -30.26
CA ILE A 105 -37.02 30.20 -30.34
C ILE A 105 -35.84 30.11 -29.35
N LEU A 106 -35.03 31.19 -29.23
CA LEU A 106 -33.92 31.27 -28.30
C LEU A 106 -34.39 31.15 -26.86
N GLY A 107 -35.54 31.74 -26.50
CA GLY A 107 -36.11 31.65 -25.17
C GLY A 107 -36.46 30.22 -24.75
N ARG A 108 -37.04 29.41 -25.66
CA ARG A 108 -37.29 27.97 -25.38
C ARG A 108 -36.06 27.16 -25.23
N ILE A 109 -35.07 27.37 -26.11
CA ILE A 109 -33.77 26.70 -26.03
C ILE A 109 -33.05 27.09 -24.73
N ALA A 110 -33.08 28.40 -24.39
CA ALA A 110 -32.50 28.92 -23.15
C ALA A 110 -33.13 28.29 -21.90
N ALA A 111 -34.45 28.18 -21.86
CA ALA A 111 -35.18 27.57 -20.72
C ALA A 111 -34.84 26.07 -20.55
N GLN A 112 -34.75 25.31 -21.64
CA GLN A 112 -34.36 23.91 -21.59
C GLN A 112 -32.92 23.73 -21.13
N LEU A 113 -32.00 24.57 -21.66
CA LEU A 113 -30.60 24.54 -21.31
C LEU A 113 -30.41 24.98 -19.85
N ALA A 114 -31.04 26.03 -19.40
CA ALA A 114 -31.06 26.48 -18.02
C ALA A 114 -31.48 25.34 -17.07
N LYS A 115 -32.54 24.65 -17.36
CA LYS A 115 -32.98 23.48 -16.59
C LYS A 115 -31.90 22.39 -16.54
N GLN A 116 -31.30 22.08 -17.67
CA GLN A 116 -30.23 21.07 -17.74
C GLN A 116 -29.03 21.49 -16.90
N VAL A 117 -28.58 22.74 -16.99
CA VAL A 117 -27.44 23.29 -16.27
C VAL A 117 -27.71 23.37 -14.77
N ILE A 118 -28.91 23.81 -14.37
CA ILE A 118 -29.31 23.78 -12.96
C ILE A 118 -29.17 22.37 -12.39
N PHE A 119 -29.71 21.35 -13.04
CA PHE A 119 -29.59 19.97 -12.60
C PHE A 119 -28.11 19.49 -12.58
N GLN A 120 -27.31 19.94 -13.54
CA GLN A 120 -25.89 19.60 -13.57
C GLN A 120 -25.16 20.25 -12.39
N LYS A 121 -25.38 21.51 -12.10
CA LYS A 121 -24.75 22.24 -10.99
C LYS A 121 -25.20 21.71 -9.62
N VAL A 122 -26.45 21.38 -9.48
CA VAL A 122 -26.95 20.73 -8.26
C VAL A 122 -26.24 19.40 -8.04
N ARG A 123 -26.11 18.55 -9.07
CA ARG A 123 -25.39 17.28 -8.95
C ARG A 123 -23.91 17.48 -8.67
N GLU A 124 -23.29 18.52 -9.22
CA GLU A 124 -21.89 18.86 -8.97
C GLU A 124 -21.68 19.26 -7.50
N ALA A 125 -22.52 20.11 -6.97
CA ALA A 125 -22.48 20.56 -5.60
C ALA A 125 -22.83 19.43 -4.59
N GLU A 126 -23.80 18.57 -4.90
CA GLU A 126 -24.06 17.35 -4.12
C GLU A 126 -22.81 16.46 -4.05
N ARG A 127 -22.04 16.32 -5.14
CA ARG A 127 -20.79 15.57 -5.16
C ARG A 127 -19.69 16.23 -4.34
N ASP A 128 -19.58 17.55 -4.43
CA ASP A 128 -18.59 18.28 -3.62
C ASP A 128 -18.93 18.20 -2.13
N THR A 129 -20.19 18.24 -1.77
CA THR A 129 -20.62 18.02 -0.38
C THR A 129 -20.28 16.61 0.09
N VAL A 130 -20.57 15.58 -0.71
CA VAL A 130 -20.20 14.19 -0.42
C VAL A 130 -18.67 14.05 -0.34
N TYR A 131 -17.94 14.65 -1.27
CA TYR A 131 -16.49 14.63 -1.25
C TYR A 131 -15.92 15.21 0.04
N ASN A 132 -16.37 16.41 0.44
CA ASN A 132 -15.91 17.09 1.63
C ASN A 132 -16.28 16.34 2.93
N GLU A 133 -17.43 15.70 2.97
CA GLU A 133 -17.86 14.89 4.12
C GLU A 133 -17.06 13.61 4.27
N TYR A 134 -16.75 12.93 3.16
CA TYR A 134 -16.13 11.61 3.21
C TYR A 134 -14.60 11.61 3.07
N ILE A 135 -13.99 12.71 2.61
CA ILE A 135 -12.52 12.78 2.47
C ILE A 135 -11.77 12.58 3.79
N GLY A 136 -12.32 13.10 4.89
CA GLY A 136 -11.77 12.91 6.24
C GLY A 136 -12.05 11.52 6.84
N ARG A 137 -12.88 10.71 6.19
CA ARG A 137 -13.30 9.38 6.64
C ARG A 137 -12.65 8.24 5.84
N VAL A 138 -11.64 8.55 5.06
CA VAL A 138 -10.83 7.54 4.36
C VAL A 138 -10.19 6.61 5.40
N ASN A 139 -10.16 5.31 5.11
CA ASN A 139 -9.80 4.21 6.00
C ASN A 139 -10.77 3.94 7.16
N GLU A 140 -11.93 4.56 7.19
CA GLU A 140 -12.97 4.25 8.18
C GLU A 140 -13.85 3.08 7.71
N ILE A 141 -14.26 2.23 8.65
CA ILE A 141 -15.22 1.17 8.39
C ILE A 141 -16.64 1.72 8.49
N VAL A 142 -17.46 1.37 7.51
CA VAL A 142 -18.87 1.79 7.46
C VAL A 142 -19.78 0.60 7.18
N ASN A 143 -21.00 0.64 7.76
CA ASN A 143 -22.05 -0.30 7.42
C ASN A 143 -22.70 0.17 6.12
N ALA A 144 -22.68 -0.68 5.11
CA ALA A 144 -23.22 -0.38 3.80
C ALA A 144 -24.30 -1.40 3.41
N THR A 145 -25.33 -0.93 2.69
CA THR A 145 -26.38 -1.80 2.15
C THR A 145 -26.25 -1.88 0.65
N VAL A 146 -26.27 -3.09 0.08
CA VAL A 146 -26.21 -3.28 -1.37
C VAL A 146 -27.46 -2.71 -2.01
N LYS A 147 -27.30 -1.68 -2.83
CA LYS A 147 -28.41 -1.00 -3.52
C LYS A 147 -28.69 -1.59 -4.90
N ARG A 148 -27.63 -1.79 -5.68
CA ARG A 148 -27.71 -2.37 -7.03
C ARG A 148 -26.35 -2.90 -7.48
N ILE A 149 -26.36 -3.71 -8.52
CA ILE A 149 -25.14 -4.24 -9.17
C ILE A 149 -25.12 -3.68 -10.59
N GLU A 150 -24.03 -3.00 -10.94
CA GLU A 150 -23.82 -2.38 -12.24
C GLU A 150 -22.63 -3.04 -12.96
N GLY A 151 -22.91 -4.06 -13.77
CA GLY A 151 -21.87 -4.85 -14.43
C GLY A 151 -20.94 -5.53 -13.43
N PRO A 152 -19.64 -5.19 -13.41
CA PRO A 152 -18.69 -5.76 -12.45
C PRO A 152 -18.70 -5.04 -11.08
N ASP A 153 -19.30 -3.87 -10.98
CA ASP A 153 -19.26 -3.01 -9.82
C ASP A 153 -20.51 -3.19 -8.95
N VAL A 154 -20.35 -3.13 -7.64
CA VAL A 154 -21.45 -3.14 -6.67
C VAL A 154 -21.61 -1.74 -6.10
N ILE A 155 -22.84 -1.25 -6.12
CA ILE A 155 -23.20 0.06 -5.57
C ILE A 155 -23.89 -0.13 -4.23
N PHE A 156 -23.33 0.53 -3.23
CA PHE A 156 -23.80 0.51 -1.86
C PHE A 156 -24.44 1.82 -1.47
N ASP A 157 -25.37 1.74 -0.55
CA ASP A 157 -25.89 2.86 0.20
C ASP A 157 -25.12 2.90 1.54
N ILE A 158 -24.44 4.01 1.81
CA ILE A 158 -23.70 4.26 3.06
C ILE A 158 -24.39 5.30 3.94
N GLY A 159 -25.70 5.53 3.73
CA GLY A 159 -26.56 6.42 4.48
C GLY A 159 -26.78 7.76 3.76
N LYS A 160 -25.79 8.65 3.74
CA LYS A 160 -25.91 9.96 3.09
C LYS A 160 -25.48 9.95 1.62
N ALA A 161 -24.75 8.95 1.18
CA ALA A 161 -24.21 8.86 -0.17
C ALA A 161 -24.23 7.42 -0.69
N GLU A 162 -24.11 7.29 -2.00
CA GLU A 162 -23.80 6.03 -2.64
C GLU A 162 -22.29 5.84 -2.72
N ALA A 163 -21.84 4.60 -2.51
CA ALA A 163 -20.45 4.18 -2.66
C ALA A 163 -20.34 3.08 -3.72
N ARG A 164 -19.24 3.09 -4.44
CA ARG A 164 -18.93 2.09 -5.48
C ARG A 164 -17.85 1.14 -4.99
N MET A 165 -18.05 -0.14 -5.19
CA MET A 165 -17.03 -1.18 -4.97
C MET A 165 -16.69 -1.83 -6.32
N PRO A 166 -15.59 -1.41 -6.97
CA PRO A 166 -15.12 -1.99 -8.21
C PRO A 166 -14.68 -3.46 -8.01
N ARG A 167 -14.63 -4.24 -9.08
CA ARG A 167 -14.23 -5.65 -9.05
C ARG A 167 -12.90 -5.91 -8.33
N LYS A 168 -11.95 -4.97 -8.39
CA LYS A 168 -10.65 -5.07 -7.72
C LYS A 168 -10.74 -4.99 -6.20
N GLU A 169 -11.76 -4.29 -5.70
CA GLU A 169 -12.00 -4.07 -4.29
C GLU A 169 -12.98 -5.11 -3.68
N GLN A 170 -13.46 -6.04 -4.49
CA GLN A 170 -14.30 -7.15 -4.06
C GLN A 170 -13.46 -8.36 -3.65
N SER A 171 -13.90 -9.06 -2.62
CA SER A 171 -13.38 -10.38 -2.29
C SER A 171 -13.82 -11.40 -3.35
N ARG A 172 -12.94 -12.29 -3.76
CA ARG A 172 -13.21 -13.25 -4.85
C ARG A 172 -14.27 -14.28 -4.51
N LEU A 173 -14.41 -14.61 -3.23
CA LEU A 173 -15.34 -15.64 -2.75
C LEU A 173 -16.65 -15.08 -2.22
N GLU A 174 -16.78 -13.75 -2.16
CA GLU A 174 -18.00 -13.10 -1.73
C GLU A 174 -18.96 -12.83 -2.89
N SER A 175 -20.23 -13.14 -2.67
CA SER A 175 -21.33 -12.73 -3.52
C SER A 175 -22.24 -11.79 -2.74
N PHE A 176 -22.80 -10.79 -3.42
CA PHE A 176 -23.62 -9.76 -2.80
C PHE A 176 -25.04 -9.83 -3.32
N ALA A 177 -26.02 -9.83 -2.41
CA ALA A 177 -27.44 -9.76 -2.72
C ALA A 177 -27.96 -8.33 -2.51
N ILE A 178 -28.91 -7.88 -3.34
CA ILE A 178 -29.54 -6.57 -3.19
C ILE A 178 -30.26 -6.52 -1.83
N GLY A 179 -30.05 -5.43 -1.08
CA GLY A 179 -30.59 -5.26 0.27
C GLY A 179 -29.72 -5.84 1.39
N GLU A 180 -28.65 -6.55 1.05
CA GLU A 180 -27.74 -7.11 2.02
C GLU A 180 -26.89 -6.03 2.71
N ARG A 181 -26.70 -6.17 4.03
CA ARG A 181 -25.85 -5.27 4.82
C ARG A 181 -24.50 -5.90 5.04
N VAL A 182 -23.44 -5.16 4.72
CA VAL A 182 -22.04 -5.58 4.89
C VAL A 182 -21.20 -4.43 5.43
N ARG A 183 -20.15 -4.75 6.16
CA ARG A 183 -19.15 -3.78 6.58
C ARG A 183 -18.14 -3.59 5.47
N VAL A 184 -17.86 -2.35 5.10
CA VAL A 184 -16.89 -2.01 4.06
C VAL A 184 -15.96 -0.90 4.57
N VAL A 185 -14.77 -0.82 4.01
CA VAL A 185 -13.81 0.27 4.31
C VAL A 185 -13.85 1.28 3.18
N ILE A 186 -13.82 2.58 3.50
CA ILE A 186 -13.68 3.66 2.53
C ILE A 186 -12.20 3.73 2.14
N VAL A 187 -11.87 3.36 0.90
CA VAL A 187 -10.48 3.36 0.43
C VAL A 187 -10.08 4.73 -0.10
N ARG A 188 -10.97 5.36 -0.85
CA ARG A 188 -10.71 6.68 -1.44
C ARG A 188 -12.00 7.38 -1.82
N VAL A 189 -11.90 8.69 -1.93
CA VAL A 189 -12.99 9.55 -2.39
C VAL A 189 -12.51 10.32 -3.62
N GLU A 190 -13.26 10.21 -4.71
CA GLU A 190 -12.93 10.80 -6.01
C GLU A 190 -13.96 11.85 -6.40
N ARG A 191 -13.53 12.94 -7.03
CA ARG A 191 -14.44 13.89 -7.69
C ARG A 191 -14.87 13.33 -9.04
N ALA A 192 -15.65 12.24 -9.01
CA ALA A 192 -16.07 11.56 -10.22
C ALA A 192 -17.04 12.43 -11.05
N SER A 193 -16.81 12.53 -12.37
CA SER A 193 -17.74 13.20 -13.28
C SER A 193 -19.05 12.43 -13.45
N LYS A 194 -19.01 11.11 -13.28
CA LYS A 194 -20.18 10.21 -13.38
C LYS A 194 -20.15 9.17 -12.26
N GLY A 195 -21.31 8.90 -11.67
CA GLY A 195 -21.50 7.87 -10.64
C GLY A 195 -21.05 8.30 -9.23
N PRO A 196 -21.05 7.36 -8.27
CA PRO A 196 -20.62 7.60 -6.90
C PRO A 196 -19.12 7.91 -6.80
N GLY A 197 -18.79 8.97 -6.05
CA GLY A 197 -17.40 9.37 -5.82
C GLY A 197 -16.70 8.62 -4.68
N VAL A 198 -17.46 8.00 -3.78
CA VAL A 198 -16.89 7.21 -2.68
C VAL A 198 -16.61 5.81 -3.15
N VAL A 199 -15.35 5.37 -2.99
CA VAL A 199 -14.93 4.00 -3.34
C VAL A 199 -14.69 3.23 -2.06
N VAL A 200 -15.35 2.10 -1.94
CA VAL A 200 -15.28 1.20 -0.79
C VAL A 200 -14.68 -0.15 -1.16
N SER A 201 -14.12 -0.83 -0.18
CA SER A 201 -13.45 -2.11 -0.38
C SER A 201 -13.83 -3.15 0.69
N ARG A 202 -13.89 -4.40 0.23
CA ARG A 202 -13.90 -5.62 1.05
C ARG A 202 -12.56 -6.36 0.95
N ALA A 203 -11.72 -5.98 -0.02
CA ALA A 203 -10.41 -6.61 -0.26
C ALA A 203 -9.26 -5.93 0.48
N ALA A 204 -9.43 -4.69 0.94
CA ALA A 204 -8.41 -3.91 1.61
C ALA A 204 -7.99 -4.53 2.96
N PRO A 205 -6.68 -4.54 3.30
CA PRO A 205 -6.18 -5.04 4.59
C PRO A 205 -6.68 -4.23 5.78
N GLU A 206 -6.98 -2.95 5.60
CA GLU A 206 -7.52 -2.04 6.61
C GLU A 206 -8.87 -2.55 7.17
N LEU A 207 -9.67 -3.26 6.34
CA LEU A 207 -10.89 -3.88 6.82
C LEU A 207 -10.61 -4.88 7.94
N VAL A 208 -9.59 -5.72 7.76
CA VAL A 208 -9.19 -6.72 8.78
C VAL A 208 -8.69 -6.01 10.03
N GLN A 209 -7.86 -4.97 9.87
CA GLN A 209 -7.36 -4.18 10.98
C GLN A 209 -8.50 -3.61 11.83
N HIS A 210 -9.50 -2.99 11.21
CA HIS A 210 -10.65 -2.43 11.93
C HIS A 210 -11.54 -3.49 12.57
N LEU A 211 -11.71 -4.65 11.93
CA LEU A 211 -12.45 -5.76 12.54
C LEU A 211 -11.75 -6.24 13.81
N PHE A 212 -10.42 -6.35 13.80
CA PHE A 212 -9.66 -6.68 15.00
C PHE A 212 -9.76 -5.58 16.06
N GLN A 213 -9.70 -4.31 15.70
CA GLN A 213 -9.90 -3.20 16.64
C GLN A 213 -11.28 -3.22 17.30
N THR A 214 -12.29 -3.69 16.59
CA THR A 214 -13.67 -3.77 17.12
C THR A 214 -13.85 -4.97 18.05
N GLU A 215 -13.25 -6.13 17.72
CA GLU A 215 -13.46 -7.39 18.43
C GLU A 215 -12.45 -7.63 19.57
N VAL A 216 -11.31 -6.93 19.56
CA VAL A 216 -10.19 -7.13 20.50
C VAL A 216 -9.94 -5.85 21.29
N PRO A 217 -10.40 -5.78 22.54
CA PRO A 217 -10.23 -4.59 23.39
C PRO A 217 -8.77 -4.19 23.56
N GLU A 218 -7.85 -5.15 23.66
CA GLU A 218 -6.42 -4.93 23.85
C GLU A 218 -5.77 -4.25 22.62
N ILE A 219 -6.38 -4.40 21.42
CA ILE A 219 -5.97 -3.65 20.21
C ILE A 219 -6.59 -2.25 20.23
N TYR A 220 -7.84 -2.13 20.67
CA TYR A 220 -8.50 -0.84 20.79
C TYR A 220 -7.76 0.09 21.78
N ASP A 221 -7.35 -0.44 22.93
CA ASP A 221 -6.60 0.28 23.96
C ASP A 221 -5.13 0.54 23.56
N GLY A 222 -4.66 -0.13 22.50
CA GLY A 222 -3.30 0.01 21.97
C GLY A 222 -2.23 -0.74 22.78
N THR A 223 -2.61 -1.63 23.70
CA THR A 223 -1.72 -2.58 24.39
C THR A 223 -1.15 -3.58 23.42
N VAL A 224 -2.01 -4.16 22.56
CA VAL A 224 -1.63 -5.01 21.45
C VAL A 224 -1.67 -4.19 20.16
N VAL A 225 -0.65 -4.32 19.32
CA VAL A 225 -0.52 -3.57 18.07
C VAL A 225 -0.36 -4.54 16.90
N ILE A 226 -1.12 -4.32 15.84
CA ILE A 226 -0.93 -4.99 14.56
C ILE A 226 0.23 -4.29 13.82
N ARG A 227 1.32 -5.02 13.59
CA ARG A 227 2.52 -4.50 12.92
C ARG A 227 2.47 -4.64 11.40
N ALA A 228 1.93 -5.75 10.92
CA ALA A 228 1.83 -6.03 9.50
C ALA A 228 0.61 -6.90 9.20
N ILE A 229 0.06 -6.74 8.00
CA ILE A 229 -1.03 -7.54 7.47
C ILE A 229 -0.68 -7.94 6.04
N ALA A 230 -0.71 -9.24 5.76
CA ALA A 230 -0.61 -9.78 4.42
C ALA A 230 -1.90 -10.52 4.08
N ARG A 231 -2.65 -10.04 3.07
CA ARG A 231 -4.00 -10.51 2.76
C ARG A 231 -4.15 -10.95 1.31
N GLU A 232 -4.81 -12.07 1.12
CA GLU A 232 -5.46 -12.50 -0.11
C GLU A 232 -6.96 -12.61 0.17
N ALA A 233 -7.67 -11.55 -0.20
CA ALA A 233 -9.07 -11.35 0.16
C ALA A 233 -9.96 -12.54 -0.23
N GLY A 234 -10.72 -13.04 0.75
CA GLY A 234 -11.60 -14.19 0.65
C GLY A 234 -10.91 -15.55 0.82
N GLU A 235 -9.59 -15.63 0.76
CA GLU A 235 -8.86 -16.90 0.88
C GLU A 235 -8.13 -17.01 2.23
N ARG A 236 -7.12 -16.16 2.46
CA ARG A 236 -6.30 -16.23 3.68
C ARG A 236 -5.65 -14.88 3.98
N THR A 237 -5.57 -14.59 5.27
CA THR A 237 -4.86 -13.42 5.81
C THR A 237 -3.90 -13.85 6.90
N LYS A 238 -2.68 -13.30 6.88
CA LYS A 238 -1.72 -13.38 7.96
C LYS A 238 -1.58 -12.01 8.61
N ILE A 239 -1.66 -11.96 9.93
CA ILE A 239 -1.46 -10.74 10.72
C ILE A 239 -0.31 -10.95 11.69
N ALA A 240 0.56 -9.95 11.81
CA ALA A 240 1.63 -9.92 12.78
C ALA A 240 1.26 -8.97 13.90
N VAL A 241 1.17 -9.49 15.12
CA VAL A 241 0.78 -8.75 16.32
C VAL A 241 1.91 -8.71 17.34
N MET A 242 1.99 -7.62 18.08
CA MET A 242 2.97 -7.42 19.15
C MET A 242 2.29 -6.78 20.34
N SER A 243 2.60 -7.23 21.55
CA SER A 243 2.22 -6.55 22.78
C SER A 243 3.27 -5.54 23.20
N LYS A 244 2.84 -4.39 23.69
CA LYS A 244 3.71 -3.43 24.39
C LYS A 244 3.94 -3.83 25.84
N ASP A 245 3.00 -4.57 26.41
CA ASP A 245 3.07 -5.11 27.76
C ASP A 245 3.55 -6.57 27.72
N LYS A 246 4.58 -6.88 28.49
CA LYS A 246 5.17 -8.21 28.55
C LYS A 246 4.26 -9.25 29.19
N ASP A 247 3.32 -8.80 30.00
CA ASP A 247 2.38 -9.68 30.71
C ASP A 247 1.15 -10.05 29.87
N VAL A 248 1.02 -9.43 28.66
CA VAL A 248 -0.12 -9.65 27.77
C VAL A 248 0.32 -10.48 26.55
N ASP A 249 -0.25 -11.67 26.40
CA ASP A 249 -0.10 -12.49 25.19
C ASP A 249 -0.86 -11.87 24.01
N ALA A 250 -0.14 -11.31 23.07
CA ALA A 250 -0.70 -10.64 21.89
C ALA A 250 -1.52 -11.61 21.01
N VAL A 251 -1.04 -12.83 20.84
CA VAL A 251 -1.71 -13.85 20.00
C VAL A 251 -2.97 -14.36 20.72
N GLY A 252 -2.85 -14.70 22.00
CA GLY A 252 -3.96 -15.17 22.82
C GLY A 252 -5.09 -14.13 22.93
N ALA A 253 -4.77 -12.85 23.09
CA ALA A 253 -5.73 -11.75 23.11
C ALA A 253 -6.53 -11.66 21.79
N CYS A 254 -5.86 -11.78 20.65
CA CYS A 254 -6.49 -11.74 19.34
C CYS A 254 -7.33 -12.98 19.03
N VAL A 255 -6.88 -14.17 19.46
CA VAL A 255 -7.63 -15.43 19.28
C VAL A 255 -8.87 -15.44 20.18
N GLY A 256 -8.70 -15.01 21.43
CA GLY A 256 -9.73 -15.03 22.46
C GLY A 256 -10.06 -16.43 22.99
N MET A 257 -10.93 -16.48 23.99
CA MET A 257 -11.32 -17.75 24.59
C MET A 257 -11.89 -18.73 23.56
N LYS A 258 -11.28 -19.90 23.43
CA LYS A 258 -11.67 -20.95 22.45
C LYS A 258 -11.78 -20.44 21.00
N GLY A 259 -11.06 -19.36 20.67
CA GLY A 259 -11.07 -18.78 19.34
C GLY A 259 -12.32 -17.97 18.98
N MET A 260 -13.13 -17.56 19.95
CA MET A 260 -14.39 -16.87 19.67
C MET A 260 -14.21 -15.53 18.95
N ARG A 261 -13.18 -14.73 19.34
CA ARG A 261 -12.92 -13.44 18.72
C ARG A 261 -12.52 -13.60 17.24
N VAL A 262 -11.54 -14.45 16.97
CA VAL A 262 -11.10 -14.69 15.58
C VAL A 262 -12.21 -15.32 14.74
N GLN A 263 -13.04 -16.21 15.32
CA GLN A 263 -14.18 -16.81 14.63
C GLN A 263 -15.27 -15.77 14.26
N SER A 264 -15.50 -14.75 15.09
CA SER A 264 -16.38 -13.63 14.76
C SER A 264 -15.90 -12.90 13.50
N ILE A 265 -14.60 -12.60 13.44
CA ILE A 265 -13.98 -11.93 12.30
C ILE A 265 -14.02 -12.83 11.04
N ILE A 266 -13.68 -14.12 11.17
CA ILE A 266 -13.75 -15.09 10.06
C ILE A 266 -15.18 -15.17 9.50
N ARG A 267 -16.19 -15.12 10.35
CA ARG A 267 -17.61 -15.14 9.94
C ARG A 267 -17.98 -13.86 9.20
N GLU A 268 -17.54 -12.69 9.68
CA GLU A 268 -17.73 -11.41 8.99
C GLU A 268 -17.09 -11.41 7.60
N LEU A 269 -15.90 -12.02 7.47
CA LEU A 269 -15.16 -12.18 6.21
C LEU A 269 -15.58 -13.42 5.40
N ARG A 270 -16.72 -14.03 5.75
CA ARG A 270 -17.34 -15.17 5.04
C ARG A 270 -16.43 -16.39 4.86
N GLY A 271 -15.64 -16.69 5.88
CA GLY A 271 -14.81 -17.89 5.92
C GLY A 271 -13.37 -17.70 5.47
N GLU A 272 -12.91 -16.45 5.29
CA GLU A 272 -11.50 -16.13 5.06
C GLU A 272 -10.66 -16.64 6.25
N LYS A 273 -9.63 -17.43 5.97
CA LYS A 273 -8.75 -17.98 7.01
C LYS A 273 -7.83 -16.90 7.54
N ILE A 274 -7.69 -16.86 8.88
CA ILE A 274 -6.83 -15.86 9.52
C ILE A 274 -5.77 -16.57 10.34
N ASP A 275 -4.49 -16.29 10.05
CA ASP A 275 -3.34 -16.72 10.83
C ASP A 275 -2.83 -15.54 11.64
N ILE A 276 -2.81 -15.69 12.96
CA ILE A 276 -2.31 -14.68 13.89
C ILE A 276 -0.91 -15.11 14.32
N ILE A 277 0.06 -14.23 14.07
CA ILE A 277 1.48 -14.50 14.20
C ILE A 277 2.07 -13.46 15.14
N GLU A 278 2.89 -13.89 16.07
CA GLU A 278 3.65 -12.98 16.91
C GLU A 278 4.73 -12.28 16.08
N TYR A 279 4.74 -10.95 16.13
CA TYR A 279 5.77 -10.15 15.46
C TYR A 279 7.10 -10.27 16.20
N HIS A 280 8.18 -10.36 15.45
CA HIS A 280 9.54 -10.32 15.99
C HIS A 280 10.39 -9.35 15.15
N GLU A 281 11.33 -8.65 15.80
CA GLU A 281 12.24 -7.72 15.09
C GLU A 281 13.30 -8.46 14.29
N ASP A 282 13.75 -9.61 14.82
CA ASP A 282 14.66 -10.49 14.09
C ASP A 282 13.94 -11.20 12.94
N ALA A 283 14.47 -11.00 11.71
CA ALA A 283 13.88 -11.53 10.49
C ALA A 283 13.87 -13.07 10.45
N VAL A 284 14.84 -13.72 11.06
CA VAL A 284 14.97 -15.19 11.12
C VAL A 284 13.82 -15.76 11.96
N THR A 285 13.71 -15.30 13.20
CA THR A 285 12.65 -15.72 14.13
C THR A 285 11.26 -15.37 13.59
N PHE A 286 11.13 -14.21 12.96
CA PHE A 286 9.83 -13.81 12.39
C PHE A 286 9.45 -14.68 11.17
N ALA A 287 10.42 -15.08 10.33
CA ALA A 287 10.17 -15.98 9.21
C ALA A 287 9.70 -17.37 9.67
N GLU A 288 10.32 -17.93 10.72
CA GLU A 288 9.88 -19.19 11.32
C GLU A 288 8.43 -19.13 11.77
N LYS A 289 8.05 -18.06 12.50
CA LYS A 289 6.67 -17.86 12.95
C LYS A 289 5.71 -17.61 11.80
N ALA A 290 6.13 -16.86 10.78
CA ALA A 290 5.29 -16.48 9.63
C ALA A 290 4.95 -17.66 8.71
N LEU A 291 5.79 -18.70 8.67
CA LEU A 291 5.56 -19.89 7.86
C LEU A 291 4.65 -20.92 8.54
N GLN A 292 4.28 -20.69 9.81
CA GLN A 292 3.30 -21.56 10.46
C GLN A 292 2.05 -21.75 9.58
N PRO A 293 1.45 -22.97 9.57
CA PRO A 293 1.67 -24.10 10.49
C PRO A 293 2.83 -25.05 10.15
N ALA A 294 3.63 -24.78 9.10
CA ALA A 294 4.79 -25.58 8.78
C ALA A 294 5.87 -25.40 9.85
N LYS A 295 6.57 -26.49 10.17
CA LYS A 295 7.75 -26.45 11.04
C LYS A 295 8.96 -26.19 10.19
N VAL A 296 9.72 -25.17 10.57
CA VAL A 296 10.97 -24.77 9.91
C VAL A 296 12.13 -25.39 10.65
N SER A 297 13.06 -26.01 9.93
CA SER A 297 14.29 -26.58 10.49
C SER A 297 15.39 -25.53 10.64
N ARG A 298 15.55 -24.67 9.64
CA ARG A 298 16.58 -23.64 9.62
C ARG A 298 16.19 -22.46 8.74
N VAL A 299 16.54 -21.25 9.18
CA VAL A 299 16.45 -20.02 8.35
C VAL A 299 17.85 -19.41 8.24
N THR A 300 18.24 -19.05 7.03
CA THR A 300 19.54 -18.43 6.74
C THR A 300 19.30 -17.15 5.93
N ILE A 301 20.00 -16.07 6.31
CA ILE A 301 19.99 -14.83 5.54
C ILE A 301 20.99 -14.99 4.40
N LEU A 302 20.52 -14.95 3.15
CA LEU A 302 21.38 -14.98 1.97
C LEU A 302 21.91 -13.60 1.63
N ASP A 303 21.04 -12.59 1.67
CA ASP A 303 21.40 -11.21 1.36
C ASP A 303 20.55 -10.24 2.21
N THR A 304 21.23 -9.37 2.94
CA THR A 304 20.60 -8.31 3.75
C THR A 304 20.18 -7.12 2.90
N THR A 305 20.91 -6.82 1.81
CA THR A 305 20.64 -5.70 0.91
C THR A 305 19.36 -5.95 0.10
N ASP A 306 19.28 -7.12 -0.50
CA ASP A 306 18.12 -7.59 -1.29
C ASP A 306 16.99 -8.17 -0.42
N LYS A 307 17.20 -8.24 0.89
CA LYS A 307 16.25 -8.83 1.85
C LYS A 307 15.83 -10.24 1.43
N HIS A 308 16.79 -11.14 1.35
CA HIS A 308 16.58 -12.49 0.86
C HIS A 308 16.91 -13.52 1.95
N LEU A 309 15.95 -14.41 2.20
CA LEU A 309 16.05 -15.51 3.16
C LEU A 309 15.92 -16.85 2.47
N GLU A 310 16.74 -17.80 2.89
CA GLU A 310 16.60 -19.21 2.58
C GLU A 310 16.02 -19.92 3.80
N VAL A 311 14.97 -20.69 3.59
CA VAL A 311 14.31 -21.46 4.63
C VAL A 311 14.39 -22.93 4.28
N VAL A 312 14.98 -23.72 5.18
CA VAL A 312 15.08 -25.15 5.06
C VAL A 312 14.02 -25.82 5.95
N VAL A 313 13.27 -26.73 5.36
CA VAL A 313 12.21 -27.47 6.02
C VAL A 313 12.39 -28.98 5.79
N ASP A 314 11.85 -29.78 6.69
CA ASP A 314 11.74 -31.21 6.48
C ASP A 314 10.93 -31.52 5.21
N ASP A 315 11.28 -32.58 4.48
CA ASP A 315 10.59 -32.96 3.22
C ASP A 315 9.09 -33.15 3.40
N THR A 316 8.65 -33.67 4.57
CA THR A 316 7.25 -33.82 4.91
C THR A 316 6.52 -32.49 5.10
N GLN A 317 7.24 -31.41 5.45
CA GLN A 317 6.72 -30.09 5.71
C GLN A 317 6.78 -29.17 4.49
N LEU A 318 7.54 -29.53 3.44
CA LEU A 318 7.75 -28.71 2.25
C LEU A 318 6.43 -28.25 1.61
N SER A 319 5.52 -29.17 1.36
CA SER A 319 4.20 -28.86 0.78
C SER A 319 3.37 -27.91 1.67
N LEU A 320 3.51 -28.00 2.98
CA LEU A 320 2.80 -27.17 3.94
C LEU A 320 3.43 -25.78 4.02
N ALA A 321 4.76 -25.69 3.98
CA ALA A 321 5.52 -24.45 3.99
C ALA A 321 5.25 -23.62 2.74
N ILE A 322 5.24 -24.23 1.56
CA ILE A 322 4.87 -23.58 0.31
C ILE A 322 3.38 -23.23 0.31
N GLY A 323 2.54 -24.16 0.73
CA GLY A 323 1.10 -24.05 0.73
C GLY A 323 0.48 -24.17 -0.67
N LYS A 324 -0.87 -24.22 -0.73
CA LYS A 324 -1.61 -24.35 -1.98
C LYS A 324 -1.26 -23.19 -2.93
N LYS A 325 -0.71 -23.47 -4.13
CA LYS A 325 -0.28 -22.49 -5.13
C LYS A 325 0.73 -21.47 -4.59
N GLY A 326 1.55 -21.85 -3.64
CA GLY A 326 2.54 -20.95 -3.03
C GLY A 326 1.93 -19.88 -2.12
N GLN A 327 0.71 -20.05 -1.63
CA GLN A 327 -0.01 -19.04 -0.83
C GLN A 327 0.67 -18.78 0.50
N ASN A 328 1.12 -19.82 1.22
CA ASN A 328 1.69 -19.66 2.54
C ASN A 328 3.01 -18.86 2.48
N VAL A 329 3.93 -19.25 1.60
CA VAL A 329 5.20 -18.55 1.42
C VAL A 329 5.01 -17.12 0.88
N ARG A 330 4.08 -16.93 -0.07
CA ARG A 330 3.80 -15.60 -0.63
C ARG A 330 3.23 -14.63 0.40
N LEU A 331 2.33 -15.09 1.28
CA LEU A 331 1.80 -14.28 2.37
C LEU A 331 2.87 -14.02 3.43
N ALA A 332 3.71 -15.01 3.77
CA ALA A 332 4.83 -14.84 4.68
C ALA A 332 5.83 -13.81 4.13
N ALA A 333 6.23 -13.93 2.86
CA ALA A 333 7.12 -13.00 2.21
C ALA A 333 6.57 -11.55 2.22
N LYS A 334 5.27 -11.37 1.94
CA LYS A 334 4.61 -10.06 2.02
C LYS A 334 4.55 -9.52 3.45
N LEU A 335 4.33 -10.39 4.44
CA LEU A 335 4.24 -10.00 5.84
C LEU A 335 5.58 -9.50 6.38
N LEU A 336 6.67 -10.20 6.03
CA LEU A 336 8.04 -9.86 6.41
C LEU A 336 8.61 -8.69 5.58
N GLY A 337 8.17 -8.55 4.35
CA GLY A 337 8.81 -7.67 3.36
C GLY A 337 10.16 -8.20 2.87
N TRP A 338 10.36 -9.54 2.89
CA TRP A 338 11.55 -10.25 2.46
C TRP A 338 11.21 -11.26 1.38
N LYS A 339 12.14 -11.56 0.50
CA LYS A 339 12.06 -12.69 -0.42
C LYS A 339 12.37 -13.96 0.38
N ILE A 340 11.59 -15.02 0.15
CA ILE A 340 11.75 -16.29 0.88
C ILE A 340 11.84 -17.41 -0.15
N ASP A 341 12.96 -18.10 -0.14
CA ASP A 341 13.17 -19.35 -0.87
C ASP A 341 13.05 -20.51 0.11
N ILE A 342 12.23 -21.50 -0.24
CA ILE A 342 12.04 -22.68 0.59
C ILE A 342 12.66 -23.87 -0.11
N LYS A 343 13.53 -24.60 0.62
CA LYS A 343 14.18 -25.82 0.17
C LYS A 343 13.92 -26.94 1.18
N SER A 344 13.92 -28.17 0.70
CA SER A 344 13.94 -29.33 1.59
C SER A 344 15.32 -29.58 2.14
N GLU A 345 15.41 -30.33 3.25
CA GLU A 345 16.71 -30.77 3.81
C GLU A 345 17.49 -31.61 2.81
N GLU A 346 16.78 -32.43 2.02
CA GLU A 346 17.38 -33.24 0.98
C GLU A 346 17.96 -32.39 -0.16
N GLU A 347 17.21 -31.40 -0.66
CA GLU A 347 17.68 -30.46 -1.71
C GLU A 347 18.91 -29.68 -1.22
N LYS A 348 18.89 -29.22 0.03
CA LYS A 348 20.03 -28.49 0.60
C LYS A 348 21.25 -29.37 0.76
N ARG A 349 21.08 -30.62 1.18
CA ARG A 349 22.18 -31.59 1.28
C ARG A 349 22.80 -31.83 -0.10
N GLN A 350 21.99 -32.02 -1.13
CA GLN A 350 22.46 -32.22 -2.50
C GLN A 350 23.22 -31.02 -3.04
N GLU A 351 22.74 -29.79 -2.76
CA GLU A 351 23.44 -28.55 -3.12
C GLU A 351 24.86 -28.50 -2.49
N VAL A 352 24.93 -28.74 -1.17
CA VAL A 352 26.21 -28.74 -0.44
C VAL A 352 27.13 -29.82 -0.97
N GLU A 353 26.63 -31.02 -1.25
CA GLU A 353 27.41 -32.12 -1.80
C GLU A 353 27.93 -31.80 -3.22
N GLN A 354 27.10 -31.19 -4.06
CA GLN A 354 27.50 -30.72 -5.40
C GLN A 354 28.54 -29.60 -5.32
N GLU A 355 28.38 -28.66 -4.41
CA GLU A 355 29.32 -27.58 -4.23
C GLU A 355 30.67 -28.09 -3.69
N MET A 356 30.62 -29.00 -2.74
CA MET A 356 31.83 -29.68 -2.22
C MET A 356 32.50 -30.50 -3.31
N SER A 357 31.77 -31.27 -4.12
CA SER A 357 32.32 -32.00 -5.26
C SER A 357 32.92 -31.06 -6.32
N ARG A 358 32.35 -29.90 -6.50
CA ARG A 358 32.83 -28.88 -7.41
C ARG A 358 34.13 -28.22 -6.91
N LEU A 359 34.20 -27.96 -5.61
CA LEU A 359 35.42 -27.44 -4.97
C LEU A 359 36.55 -28.47 -4.99
N VAL A 360 36.24 -29.72 -4.71
CA VAL A 360 37.18 -30.82 -4.82
C VAL A 360 37.62 -31.05 -6.29
N GLY A 361 36.67 -30.95 -7.24
CA GLY A 361 36.97 -31.07 -8.68
C GLY A 361 37.80 -29.91 -9.24
N THR A 362 37.74 -28.71 -8.65
CA THR A 362 38.59 -27.58 -9.02
C THR A 362 40.01 -27.65 -8.40
N ALA A 363 40.20 -28.48 -7.38
CA ALA A 363 41.51 -28.74 -6.75
C ALA A 363 42.27 -29.89 -7.42
N SER A 364 41.78 -30.46 -8.52
CA SER A 364 42.49 -31.51 -9.24
C SER A 364 43.68 -30.91 -10.00
N THR A 365 44.88 -31.13 -9.46
CA THR A 365 46.13 -30.66 -10.06
C THR A 365 46.55 -31.59 -11.19
N PRO A 366 46.79 -31.11 -12.43
CA PRO A 366 47.23 -31.93 -13.50
C PRO A 366 48.65 -32.47 -13.21
N LEU A 367 48.94 -33.72 -13.61
CA LEU A 367 50.24 -34.39 -13.40
C LEU A 367 51.45 -33.60 -13.93
N GLU A 368 51.20 -32.77 -14.94
CA GLU A 368 52.23 -31.90 -15.56
C GLU A 368 52.75 -30.81 -14.62
N SER A 369 52.03 -30.51 -13.55
CA SER A 369 52.38 -29.47 -12.57
C SER A 369 53.37 -29.94 -11.53
N VAL A 370 53.72 -31.26 -11.47
CA VAL A 370 54.62 -31.82 -10.46
C VAL A 370 56.06 -31.76 -10.95
N PRO A 371 56.95 -30.96 -10.31
CA PRO A 371 58.31 -30.88 -10.69
C PRO A 371 59.04 -32.24 -10.43
N GLY A 372 59.60 -32.82 -11.48
CA GLY A 372 60.35 -34.10 -11.35
C GLY A 372 59.63 -35.32 -11.96
N LEU A 373 58.37 -35.18 -12.40
CA LEU A 373 57.73 -36.18 -13.27
C LEU A 373 58.15 -35.92 -14.72
N GLY A 374 58.86 -36.84 -15.31
CA GLY A 374 59.25 -36.75 -16.74
C GLY A 374 58.07 -36.99 -17.68
N GLU A 375 58.01 -36.30 -18.85
CA GLU A 375 56.93 -36.39 -19.83
C GLU A 375 56.51 -37.83 -20.18
N GLY A 376 57.47 -38.74 -20.31
CA GLY A 376 57.19 -40.13 -20.61
C GLY A 376 56.56 -40.94 -19.46
N VAL A 377 56.63 -40.44 -18.22
CA VAL A 377 55.94 -41.01 -17.04
C VAL A 377 54.50 -40.46 -16.99
N VAL A 378 54.34 -39.17 -17.27
CA VAL A 378 53.03 -38.52 -17.33
C VAL A 378 52.15 -39.15 -18.45
N GLU A 379 52.71 -39.42 -19.66
CA GLU A 379 52.01 -40.12 -20.73
C GLU A 379 51.50 -41.51 -20.33
N LYS A 380 52.35 -42.28 -19.59
CA LYS A 380 51.99 -43.62 -19.17
C LYS A 380 50.94 -43.62 -18.05
N LEU A 381 51.01 -42.69 -17.12
CA LEU A 381 50.00 -42.48 -16.07
C LEU A 381 48.68 -42.05 -16.69
N THR A 382 48.70 -41.13 -17.65
CA THR A 382 47.48 -40.65 -18.35
C THR A 382 46.83 -41.77 -19.19
N ALA A 383 47.69 -42.62 -19.87
CA ALA A 383 47.19 -43.77 -20.59
C ALA A 383 46.60 -44.85 -19.69
N ALA A 384 47.04 -44.93 -18.45
CA ALA A 384 46.47 -45.81 -17.41
C ALA A 384 45.23 -45.21 -16.71
N GLY A 385 44.78 -43.97 -17.12
CA GLY A 385 43.61 -43.31 -16.55
C GLY A 385 43.85 -42.44 -15.34
N VAL A 386 45.11 -42.22 -14.94
CA VAL A 386 45.50 -41.34 -13.87
C VAL A 386 45.85 -39.96 -14.42
N THR A 387 44.99 -38.97 -14.21
CA THR A 387 45.13 -37.64 -14.80
C THR A 387 45.45 -36.54 -13.78
N THR A 388 45.38 -36.83 -12.45
CA THR A 388 45.56 -35.86 -11.38
C THR A 388 46.55 -36.32 -10.35
N VAL A 389 47.21 -35.35 -9.68
CA VAL A 389 48.22 -35.61 -8.62
C VAL A 389 47.59 -36.27 -7.42
N GLU A 390 46.35 -35.93 -7.10
CA GLU A 390 45.61 -36.49 -5.98
C GLU A 390 45.29 -37.97 -6.24
N ALA A 391 44.83 -38.31 -7.44
CA ALA A 391 44.61 -39.71 -7.82
C ALA A 391 45.93 -40.53 -7.82
N LEU A 392 47.05 -39.88 -8.17
CA LEU A 392 48.37 -40.50 -8.13
C LEU A 392 48.84 -40.74 -6.69
N ALA A 393 48.54 -39.84 -5.77
CA ALA A 393 48.91 -39.97 -4.35
C ALA A 393 48.13 -41.07 -3.63
N ASP A 394 46.89 -41.35 -4.05
CA ASP A 394 46.02 -42.41 -3.51
C ASP A 394 46.40 -43.83 -4.00
N MET A 395 47.26 -43.93 -5.02
CA MET A 395 47.65 -45.21 -5.56
C MET A 395 48.78 -45.86 -4.71
N THR A 396 48.59 -47.16 -4.48
CA THR A 396 49.64 -47.94 -3.77
C THR A 396 50.81 -48.22 -4.73
N PRO A 397 52.02 -48.42 -4.22
CA PRO A 397 53.19 -48.77 -5.03
C PRO A 397 53.00 -49.99 -5.93
N GLU A 398 52.21 -50.97 -5.46
CA GLU A 398 51.86 -52.16 -6.23
C GLU A 398 50.97 -51.87 -7.42
N GLN A 399 50.02 -50.90 -7.28
CA GLN A 399 49.18 -50.46 -8.37
C GLN A 399 49.93 -49.63 -9.41
N LEU A 400 50.95 -48.86 -8.98
CA LEU A 400 51.80 -48.12 -9.87
C LEU A 400 52.75 -49.05 -10.68
N GLU A 401 53.23 -50.14 -10.07
CA GLU A 401 54.02 -51.17 -10.77
C GLU A 401 53.22 -52.02 -11.78
N ALA A 402 51.90 -52.11 -11.61
CA ALA A 402 51.02 -52.79 -12.53
C ALA A 402 50.84 -52.04 -13.85
N ILE A 403 51.25 -50.79 -13.94
CA ILE A 403 51.12 -49.95 -15.16
C ILE A 403 52.26 -50.31 -16.10
N GLU A 404 51.93 -50.65 -17.32
CA GLU A 404 52.87 -51.10 -18.35
C GLU A 404 53.98 -50.05 -18.63
N GLY A 405 55.22 -50.37 -18.30
CA GLY A 405 56.39 -49.52 -18.51
C GLY A 405 56.76 -48.63 -17.29
N ILE A 406 56.14 -48.85 -16.11
CA ILE A 406 56.56 -48.25 -14.84
C ILE A 406 57.19 -49.34 -14.00
N GLY A 407 58.49 -49.24 -13.75
CA GLY A 407 59.26 -50.19 -12.89
C GLY A 407 59.51 -49.62 -11.51
N PRO A 408 60.02 -50.46 -10.54
CA PRO A 408 60.20 -50.08 -9.15
C PRO A 408 61.03 -48.81 -8.91
N LYS A 409 62.07 -48.56 -9.73
CA LYS A 409 62.83 -47.31 -9.70
C LYS A 409 62.09 -46.07 -10.14
N THR A 410 61.05 -46.26 -10.99
CA THR A 410 60.16 -45.18 -11.47
C THR A 410 59.08 -44.86 -10.42
N VAL A 411 58.59 -45.88 -9.72
CA VAL A 411 57.65 -45.74 -8.60
C VAL A 411 58.35 -44.95 -7.44
N GLU A 412 59.58 -45.23 -7.08
CA GLU A 412 60.34 -44.45 -6.09
C GLU A 412 60.41 -42.94 -6.50
N LYS A 413 60.71 -42.68 -7.79
CA LYS A 413 60.77 -41.31 -8.30
C LYS A 413 59.42 -40.60 -8.28
N ILE A 414 58.38 -41.29 -8.62
CA ILE A 414 57.00 -40.76 -8.57
C ILE A 414 56.63 -40.41 -7.13
N SER A 415 56.85 -41.33 -6.18
CA SER A 415 56.55 -41.10 -4.77
C SER A 415 57.33 -39.91 -4.20
N LEU A 416 58.68 -39.81 -4.56
CA LEU A 416 59.48 -38.70 -4.14
C LEU A 416 59.01 -37.37 -4.74
N ALA A 417 58.63 -37.34 -6.02
CA ALA A 417 58.16 -36.15 -6.68
C ALA A 417 56.82 -35.66 -6.11
N VAL A 418 55.87 -36.58 -5.85
CA VAL A 418 54.58 -36.29 -5.23
C VAL A 418 54.76 -35.80 -3.80
N ASN A 419 55.58 -36.46 -2.98
CA ASN A 419 55.83 -36.00 -1.63
C ASN A 419 56.52 -34.62 -1.59
N ASN A 420 57.45 -34.33 -2.46
CA ASN A 420 58.08 -33.01 -2.55
C ASN A 420 57.11 -31.95 -3.02
N TYR A 421 56.18 -32.31 -3.90
CA TYR A 421 55.12 -31.39 -4.34
C TYR A 421 54.19 -31.02 -3.19
N PHE A 422 53.67 -31.98 -2.42
CA PHE A 422 52.82 -31.70 -1.27
C PHE A 422 53.62 -30.98 -0.15
N ALA A 423 54.83 -31.31 0.10
CA ALA A 423 55.68 -30.59 1.05
C ALA A 423 55.95 -29.12 0.63
N SER A 424 55.99 -28.84 -0.68
CA SER A 424 56.12 -27.46 -1.19
C SER A 424 54.83 -26.66 -1.05
N LEU A 425 53.68 -27.33 -1.12
CA LEU A 425 52.38 -26.72 -0.89
C LEU A 425 52.18 -26.42 0.61
N GLU A 426 52.48 -27.35 1.50
CA GLU A 426 52.43 -27.14 2.96
C GLU A 426 53.41 -26.07 3.44
N GLY A 427 54.60 -26.00 2.85
CA GLY A 427 55.58 -24.96 3.14
C GLY A 427 55.20 -23.57 2.59
N GLY A 428 54.40 -23.52 1.50
CA GLY A 428 53.87 -22.29 0.93
C GLY A 428 52.73 -21.71 1.75
N GLU A 429 51.86 -22.54 2.33
CA GLU A 429 50.82 -22.13 3.23
C GLU A 429 51.33 -21.60 4.57
N ALA A 430 52.39 -22.20 5.11
CA ALA A 430 53.04 -21.70 6.31
C ALA A 430 53.75 -20.35 6.10
N ALA A 431 54.27 -20.07 4.88
CA ALA A 431 54.87 -18.78 4.54
C ALA A 431 53.81 -17.70 4.21
N ALA A 432 52.62 -18.08 3.77
CA ALA A 432 51.50 -17.15 3.55
C ALA A 432 50.80 -16.79 4.87
N ALA A 433 50.80 -17.69 5.87
CA ALA A 433 50.23 -17.44 7.19
C ALA A 433 51.12 -16.60 8.10
N GLU A 434 52.47 -16.51 7.85
CA GLU A 434 53.39 -15.64 8.56
C GLU A 434 53.52 -14.23 7.93
N GLY A 435 52.92 -13.96 6.78
CA GLY A 435 53.01 -12.69 6.05
C GLY A 435 51.93 -11.66 6.39
N GLU A 436 50.94 -11.96 7.22
CA GLU A 436 49.87 -11.03 7.65
C GLU A 436 49.95 -10.71 9.14
N ALA A 437 51.15 -10.38 9.63
CA ALA A 437 51.34 -9.84 10.95
C ALA A 437 52.08 -8.50 10.85
N VAL A 438 51.32 -7.44 11.04
CA VAL A 438 51.66 -6.15 11.65
C VAL A 438 52.60 -5.23 10.86
N GLU A 439 52.02 -4.28 10.19
CA GLU A 439 52.60 -2.95 10.06
C GLU A 439 51.76 -1.98 10.92
N GLU A 440 52.24 -1.80 12.18
CA GLU A 440 51.91 -0.61 12.99
C GLU A 440 52.72 0.56 12.47
N PRO A 441 52.15 1.75 12.25
CA PRO A 441 52.93 2.95 11.99
C PRO A 441 53.53 3.48 13.29
N PRO A 442 54.73 4.10 13.23
CA PRO A 442 55.51 4.46 14.42
C PRO A 442 54.92 5.65 15.18
N ALA A 443 54.99 5.52 16.50
CA ALA A 443 54.72 6.57 17.46
C ALA A 443 55.69 7.72 17.31
N GLU A 444 55.21 8.92 17.15
CA GLU A 444 55.95 10.15 17.42
C GLU A 444 55.60 10.65 18.82
N GLU A 445 56.61 10.65 19.67
CA GLU A 445 56.62 11.30 20.98
C GLU A 445 56.57 12.83 20.79
N ALA A 446 55.76 13.53 21.55
CA ALA A 446 56.13 14.75 22.27
C ALA A 446 55.02 15.26 23.18
N SER A 447 55.24 15.12 24.38
CA SER A 447 55.38 16.07 25.49
C SER A 447 54.14 16.83 25.97
N ALA A 448 53.83 16.48 27.20
CA ALA A 448 53.62 17.34 28.37
C ALA A 448 52.76 18.60 28.24
N GLY A 449 51.71 18.63 29.02
CA GLY A 449 50.91 19.84 29.38
C GLY A 449 49.77 19.51 30.35
N SER A 450 50.14 19.43 31.62
CA SER A 450 49.23 19.41 32.78
C SER A 450 48.29 20.60 32.77
N GLN A 451 47.08 20.41 33.18
CA GLN A 451 46.30 21.23 34.14
C GLN A 451 44.84 20.78 34.09
N GLU A 452 44.46 20.10 35.15
CA GLU A 452 43.62 20.61 36.24
C GLU A 452 42.16 20.83 35.90
N ALA A 453 41.35 19.99 36.53
CA ALA A 453 39.93 20.18 36.75
C ALA A 453 39.66 21.42 37.62
N PRO A 454 38.47 21.99 37.66
CA PRO A 454 37.58 21.60 38.76
C PRO A 454 36.11 21.34 38.36
N ALA A 455 35.53 20.58 39.27
CA ALA A 455 34.09 20.34 39.46
C ALA A 455 33.40 21.59 39.99
N GLU A 456 32.11 21.66 39.75
CA GLU A 456 31.03 22.25 40.58
C GLU A 456 29.75 22.15 39.76
N GLU A 457 28.79 21.46 40.19
CA GLU A 457 27.84 21.56 41.30
C GLU A 457 26.47 22.04 40.83
N GLU A 458 25.53 21.17 41.11
CA GLU A 458 24.13 21.41 41.51
C GLU A 458 23.25 22.43 40.78
N ALA A 459 22.09 21.95 40.36
CA ALA A 459 20.83 22.37 41.01
C ALA A 459 19.65 21.53 40.49
N ALA A 460 19.12 20.79 41.43
CA ALA A 460 17.79 20.20 41.43
C ALA A 460 16.71 21.29 41.49
N ALA A 461 15.59 21.03 40.85
CA ALA A 461 14.32 21.61 41.27
C ALA A 461 13.18 20.65 40.93
N GLU A 462 12.69 20.03 41.98
CA GLU A 462 11.41 19.32 42.07
C GLU A 462 10.24 20.30 42.21
N PRO A 463 8.97 19.80 42.10
CA PRO A 463 7.78 20.53 41.73
C PRO A 463 7.02 21.10 42.94
N PRO A 464 5.94 21.84 42.80
CA PRO A 464 4.99 22.00 43.88
C PRO A 464 3.76 21.14 43.72
N ALA A 465 3.46 20.48 44.82
CA ALA A 465 2.27 19.71 45.12
C ALA A 465 1.13 20.60 45.64
N ALA A 466 -0.10 20.08 45.48
CA ALA A 466 -1.22 20.05 46.39
C ALA A 466 -2.06 21.29 46.69
N ALA A 467 -3.36 21.09 46.45
CA ALA A 467 -4.49 21.34 47.42
C ALA A 467 -5.74 20.70 46.78
N ALA A 468 -6.33 19.67 47.22
CA ALA A 468 -7.11 19.31 48.43
C ALA A 468 -8.49 19.96 48.51
N ALA A 469 -9.50 19.03 48.64
CA ALA A 469 -10.84 19.13 49.23
C ALA A 469 -11.94 19.73 48.34
N SER A 470 -13.14 19.18 48.24
CA SER A 470 -13.96 18.51 49.29
C SER A 470 -15.16 17.80 48.62
N ASP A 471 -15.55 16.68 49.21
CA ASP A 471 -16.86 16.10 49.39
C ASP A 471 -18.10 16.86 48.89
N GLU A 472 -18.98 16.17 48.20
CA GLU A 472 -20.39 16.08 48.60
C GLU A 472 -21.07 14.85 47.99
N THR A 473 -21.54 14.02 48.85
CA THR A 473 -22.45 12.90 48.69
C THR A 473 -23.82 13.38 48.23
N GLY A 474 -24.41 12.66 47.25
CA GLY A 474 -25.77 12.87 46.79
C GLY A 474 -26.36 11.57 46.27
N GLU A 475 -26.83 10.77 47.21
CA GLU A 475 -27.69 9.59 47.06
C GLU A 475 -29.09 10.03 46.61
N PHE A 476 -29.61 9.51 45.50
CA PHE A 476 -31.07 9.47 45.26
C PHE A 476 -31.45 8.25 44.41
N ALA A 477 -32.00 7.30 45.07
CA ALA A 477 -33.22 6.49 44.96
C ALA A 477 -33.75 6.17 43.53
N VAL A 478 -33.88 4.87 43.35
CA VAL A 478 -34.74 4.17 42.37
C VAL A 478 -36.22 4.40 42.74
N PRO A 479 -37.13 4.32 41.77
CA PRO A 479 -38.33 3.54 41.97
C PRO A 479 -38.55 2.46 40.91
N GLU A 480 -38.81 1.29 41.41
CA GLU A 480 -39.42 0.10 40.90
C GLU A 480 -40.95 0.30 40.81
N GLU A 481 -41.56 -0.08 39.68
CA GLU A 481 -42.95 -0.59 39.57
C GLU A 481 -43.11 -1.07 38.13
N ALA A 482 -43.21 -2.37 37.88
CA ALA A 482 -44.32 -3.30 38.04
C ALA A 482 -45.41 -3.15 36.96
N GLY A 483 -45.50 -4.17 36.14
CA GLY A 483 -46.77 -4.83 35.76
C GLY A 483 -47.39 -4.39 34.44
N GLU A 484 -47.40 -5.25 33.43
CA GLU A 484 -48.56 -6.03 32.95
C GLU A 484 -48.33 -6.53 31.52
N GLU A 485 -48.27 -7.83 31.42
CA GLU A 485 -48.64 -8.57 30.20
C GLU A 485 -50.15 -8.42 29.96
N PRO A 486 -50.61 -8.53 28.73
CA PRO A 486 -51.54 -9.57 28.44
C PRO A 486 -51.21 -10.38 27.20
N ALA A 487 -51.54 -11.66 27.35
CA ALA A 487 -51.47 -12.78 26.43
C ALA A 487 -52.56 -12.74 25.32
N PRO A 488 -52.62 -13.79 24.47
CA PRO A 488 -52.90 -13.68 23.02
C PRO A 488 -54.38 -13.93 22.66
N ALA A 489 -54.76 -13.50 21.45
CA ALA A 489 -56.04 -13.92 20.88
C ALA A 489 -55.82 -14.53 19.50
N GLU A 490 -56.45 -15.66 19.39
CA GLU A 490 -56.53 -16.66 18.31
C GLU A 490 -57.05 -16.13 16.97
N ALA A 491 -56.61 -16.88 15.98
CA ALA A 491 -57.17 -17.27 14.70
C ALA A 491 -58.63 -16.84 14.32
N LYS A 492 -58.80 -16.48 13.05
CA LYS A 492 -59.76 -17.15 12.16
C LYS A 492 -59.46 -16.84 10.68
N GLU A 493 -59.49 -17.93 9.93
CA GLU A 493 -59.70 -18.16 8.52
C GLU A 493 -60.72 -17.20 7.85
N GLU A 494 -60.34 -16.70 6.67
CA GLU A 494 -61.03 -16.94 5.38
C GLU A 494 -60.08 -16.62 4.24
#